data_274d764b9ccfb5bdf98685f671e12e25
#
_entry.id   274d764b9ccfb5bdf98685f671e12e25
#
_cell.length_a   1.000
_cell.length_b   1.000
_cell.length_c   1.000
_cell.angle_alpha   90.00
_cell.angle_beta   90.00
_cell.angle_gamma   90.00
#
_symmetry.space_group_name_H-M   'P 1'
#
loop_
_entity.id
_entity.type
_entity.pdbx_description
1 polymer ?
#
loop_
_entity_poly.entity_id
_entity_poly.type
_entity_poly.pdbx_seq_one_letter_code
_entity_poly.pdbx_strand_id
1 'polypeptide(L)'
;MSEWEERQRIVTITRQWIGTPYRHGARIKGIAADCTFFACVYEEAQLMPKIPIEPYSSVAHLHRASGQYLKHIRKYAHEVTKDKVRPGDIAMFHIARDFSHGGVVNAHGWPDHVKDFEKAEGWPWIIHGDMGAKVVYEVRGDQAHLAMAREVKFFSLW
;
A
#
# COMPACT_ATOMS: atom_id res chain seq x y z
N MET A 1 3.22 -14.21 -17.54
CA MET A 1 3.96 -13.04 -17.01
C MET A 1 4.81 -13.56 -15.85
N SER A 2 6.06 -13.18 -15.76
CA SER A 2 6.91 -13.57 -14.64
C SER A 2 6.57 -12.71 -13.41
N GLU A 3 6.91 -13.18 -12.19
CA GLU A 3 6.76 -12.41 -10.95
C GLU A 3 7.36 -10.99 -11.09
N TRP A 4 8.54 -10.89 -11.69
CA TRP A 4 9.21 -9.62 -11.91
C TRP A 4 8.39 -8.65 -12.78
N GLU A 5 7.82 -9.14 -13.88
CA GLU A 5 6.96 -8.33 -14.77
C GLU A 5 5.67 -7.89 -14.08
N GLU A 6 5.07 -8.76 -13.27
CA GLU A 6 3.88 -8.43 -12.47
C GLU A 6 4.19 -7.35 -11.43
N ARG A 7 5.32 -7.46 -10.72
CA ARG A 7 5.78 -6.45 -9.75
C ARG A 7 6.03 -5.11 -10.43
N GLN A 8 6.70 -5.07 -11.59
CA GLN A 8 6.92 -3.85 -12.36
C GLN A 8 5.60 -3.22 -12.80
N ARG A 9 4.63 -4.04 -13.19
CA ARG A 9 3.28 -3.56 -13.54
C ARG A 9 2.59 -2.91 -12.35
N ILE A 10 2.64 -3.53 -11.16
CA ILE A 10 2.09 -2.96 -9.93
C ILE A 10 2.75 -1.60 -9.63
N VAL A 11 4.06 -1.52 -9.64
CA VAL A 11 4.80 -0.28 -9.39
C VAL A 11 4.41 0.80 -10.40
N THR A 12 4.33 0.48 -11.67
CA THR A 12 3.95 1.40 -12.74
C THR A 12 2.55 1.95 -12.54
N ILE A 13 1.57 1.07 -12.25
CA ILE A 13 0.19 1.47 -11.98
C ILE A 13 0.12 2.33 -10.71
N THR A 14 0.82 1.93 -9.65
CA THR A 14 0.81 2.68 -8.38
C THR A 14 1.34 4.10 -8.55
N ARG A 15 2.42 4.28 -9.29
CA ARG A 15 3.01 5.60 -9.58
C ARG A 15 2.05 6.55 -10.30
N GLN A 16 1.13 6.03 -11.09
CA GLN A 16 0.10 6.85 -11.75
C GLN A 16 -0.91 7.48 -10.79
N TRP A 17 -0.98 7.00 -9.55
CA TRP A 17 -1.83 7.57 -8.51
C TRP A 17 -1.17 8.74 -7.77
N ILE A 18 0.15 8.92 -7.88
CA ILE A 18 0.86 10.03 -7.23
C ILE A 18 0.28 11.36 -7.71
N GLY A 19 0.02 12.26 -6.77
CA GLY A 19 -0.62 13.55 -7.03
C GLY A 19 -2.15 13.52 -7.00
N THR A 20 -2.80 12.34 -6.89
CA THR A 20 -4.25 12.25 -6.69
C THR A 20 -4.63 12.88 -5.36
N PRO A 21 -5.56 13.86 -5.33
CA PRO A 21 -6.00 14.50 -4.09
C PRO A 21 -6.60 13.49 -3.10
N TYR A 22 -6.30 13.64 -1.82
CA TYR A 22 -6.90 12.80 -0.79
C TYR A 22 -8.36 13.16 -0.54
N ARG A 23 -9.22 12.15 -0.57
CA ARG A 23 -10.60 12.23 -0.14
C ARG A 23 -11.06 10.91 0.44
N HIS A 24 -11.53 10.93 1.68
CA HIS A 24 -12.03 9.75 2.37
C HIS A 24 -13.12 9.01 1.56
N GLY A 25 -12.98 7.70 1.45
CA GLY A 25 -13.92 6.84 0.73
C GLY A 25 -13.85 6.90 -0.79
N ALA A 26 -12.94 7.71 -1.37
CA ALA A 26 -12.79 7.83 -2.81
C ALA A 26 -11.67 6.96 -3.36
N ARG A 27 -11.84 6.46 -4.61
CA ARG A 27 -10.88 5.64 -5.33
C ARG A 27 -10.97 5.87 -6.83
N ILE A 28 -10.72 7.12 -7.26
CA ILE A 28 -10.75 7.54 -8.67
C ILE A 28 -9.41 8.18 -9.00
N LYS A 29 -8.59 7.45 -9.75
CA LYS A 29 -7.23 7.86 -10.13
C LYS A 29 -7.22 9.28 -10.71
N GLY A 30 -6.33 10.13 -10.22
CA GLY A 30 -6.17 11.53 -10.66
C GLY A 30 -7.25 12.50 -10.16
N ILE A 31 -8.34 12.01 -9.57
CA ILE A 31 -9.46 12.83 -9.09
C ILE A 31 -9.54 12.86 -7.57
N ALA A 32 -9.66 11.70 -6.94
CA ALA A 32 -9.72 11.61 -5.49
C ALA A 32 -9.43 10.19 -5.01
N ALA A 33 -8.66 10.04 -3.95
CA ALA A 33 -8.33 8.75 -3.36
C ALA A 33 -8.09 8.86 -1.86
N ASP A 34 -8.33 7.78 -1.14
CA ASP A 34 -7.83 7.58 0.22
C ASP A 34 -6.81 6.43 0.27
N CYS A 35 -6.43 5.97 1.46
CA CYS A 35 -5.45 4.91 1.62
C CYS A 35 -5.88 3.56 1.02
N THR A 36 -7.16 3.37 0.69
CA THR A 36 -7.67 2.12 0.10
C THR A 36 -7.42 2.00 -1.41
N PHE A 37 -6.89 3.05 -2.05
CA PHE A 37 -6.62 3.05 -3.49
C PHE A 37 -5.73 1.90 -3.93
N PHE A 38 -4.87 1.39 -3.04
CA PHE A 38 -3.97 0.30 -3.39
C PHE A 38 -4.72 -0.96 -3.85
N ALA A 39 -5.93 -1.20 -3.35
CA ALA A 39 -6.76 -2.31 -3.83
C ALA A 39 -7.06 -2.18 -5.34
N CYS A 40 -7.31 -0.94 -5.81
CA CYS A 40 -7.53 -0.67 -7.23
C CYS A 40 -6.29 -0.93 -8.10
N VAL A 41 -5.10 -0.79 -7.54
CA VAL A 41 -3.84 -1.09 -8.24
C VAL A 41 -3.76 -2.56 -8.61
N TYR A 42 -4.04 -3.45 -7.65
CA TYR A 42 -3.99 -4.90 -7.87
C TYR A 42 -5.16 -5.40 -8.71
N GLU A 43 -6.32 -4.75 -8.61
CA GLU A 43 -7.48 -4.98 -9.46
C GLU A 43 -7.16 -4.61 -10.93
N GLU A 44 -6.60 -3.43 -11.18
CA GLU A 44 -6.19 -2.98 -12.52
C GLU A 44 -5.11 -3.87 -13.12
N ALA A 45 -4.20 -4.38 -12.28
CA ALA A 45 -3.19 -5.35 -12.69
C ALA A 45 -3.76 -6.77 -12.92
N GLN A 46 -5.04 -7.01 -12.62
CA GLN A 46 -5.70 -8.33 -12.68
C GLN A 46 -5.05 -9.39 -11.78
N LEU A 47 -4.40 -8.98 -10.70
CA LEU A 47 -3.80 -9.87 -9.71
C LEU A 47 -4.73 -10.13 -8.50
N MET A 48 -5.73 -9.28 -8.31
CA MET A 48 -6.77 -9.44 -7.30
C MET A 48 -8.15 -9.15 -7.92
N PRO A 49 -9.21 -9.81 -7.45
CA PRO A 49 -10.58 -9.46 -7.86
C PRO A 49 -10.96 -8.10 -7.29
N LYS A 50 -11.99 -7.51 -7.87
CA LYS A 50 -12.58 -6.28 -7.34
C LYS A 50 -13.01 -6.48 -5.89
N ILE A 51 -12.41 -5.69 -4.99
CA ILE A 51 -12.77 -5.72 -3.57
C ILE A 51 -13.85 -4.67 -3.34
N PRO A 52 -15.10 -5.08 -3.03
CA PRO A 52 -16.11 -4.15 -2.59
C PRO A 52 -15.65 -3.58 -1.24
N ILE A 53 -15.51 -2.27 -1.17
CA ILE A 53 -15.23 -1.60 0.10
C ILE A 53 -16.52 -1.01 0.60
N GLU A 54 -17.02 -1.57 1.69
CA GLU A 54 -18.14 -1.03 2.41
C GLU A 54 -17.83 0.40 2.90
N PRO A 55 -18.81 1.28 2.93
CA PRO A 55 -18.64 2.60 3.52
C PRO A 55 -18.11 2.49 4.95
N TYR A 56 -17.09 3.24 5.28
CA TYR A 56 -16.47 3.25 6.60
C TYR A 56 -16.23 4.67 7.09
N SER A 57 -16.26 4.84 8.42
CA SER A 57 -15.96 6.13 9.04
C SER A 57 -14.47 6.47 8.95
N SER A 58 -14.15 7.73 8.68
CA SER A 58 -12.77 8.25 8.69
C SER A 58 -12.09 8.11 10.06
N VAL A 59 -12.86 7.95 11.13
CA VAL A 59 -12.37 7.76 12.50
C VAL A 59 -12.56 6.34 13.03
N ALA A 60 -12.94 5.38 12.18
CA ALA A 60 -13.18 4.00 12.60
C ALA A 60 -11.98 3.38 13.32
N HIS A 61 -10.76 3.69 12.86
CA HIS A 61 -9.50 3.22 13.45
C HIS A 61 -9.26 3.71 14.88
N LEU A 62 -9.93 4.78 15.32
CA LEU A 62 -9.83 5.29 16.69
C LEU A 62 -10.73 4.51 17.65
N HIS A 63 -11.81 3.90 17.13
CA HIS A 63 -12.87 3.32 17.95
C HIS A 63 -12.95 1.78 17.87
N ARG A 64 -12.49 1.15 16.80
CA ARG A 64 -12.61 -0.28 16.55
C ARG A 64 -11.31 -0.90 16.08
N ALA A 65 -10.94 -2.02 16.71
CA ALA A 65 -9.92 -2.95 16.23
C ALA A 65 -10.63 -4.11 15.50
N SER A 66 -11.17 -3.87 14.31
CA SER A 66 -11.97 -4.86 13.59
C SER A 66 -11.14 -5.87 12.80
N GLY A 67 -9.89 -5.54 12.51
CA GLY A 67 -8.99 -6.36 11.67
C GLY A 67 -9.50 -6.59 10.24
N GLN A 68 -10.48 -5.84 9.79
CA GLN A 68 -11.14 -6.02 8.48
C GLN A 68 -10.14 -5.93 7.33
N TYR A 69 -9.25 -4.96 7.36
CA TYR A 69 -8.21 -4.79 6.35
C TYR A 69 -7.31 -6.02 6.23
N LEU A 70 -6.76 -6.48 7.35
CA LEU A 70 -5.89 -7.65 7.37
C LEU A 70 -6.63 -8.92 6.90
N LYS A 71 -7.91 -9.08 7.26
CA LYS A 71 -8.71 -10.20 6.78
C LYS A 71 -8.83 -10.22 5.27
N HIS A 72 -9.05 -9.07 4.64
CA HIS A 72 -9.13 -8.97 3.19
C HIS A 72 -7.79 -9.27 2.53
N ILE A 73 -6.71 -8.66 3.00
CA ILE A 73 -5.38 -8.87 2.43
C ILE A 73 -4.94 -10.32 2.55
N ARG A 74 -5.12 -10.95 3.70
CA ARG A 74 -4.76 -12.36 3.94
C ARG A 74 -5.49 -13.38 3.07
N LYS A 75 -6.55 -12.99 2.38
CA LYS A 75 -7.21 -13.87 1.39
C LYS A 75 -6.39 -13.99 0.10
N TYR A 76 -5.55 -13.01 -0.22
CA TYR A 76 -4.87 -12.90 -1.49
C TYR A 76 -3.36 -12.84 -1.38
N ALA A 77 -2.84 -12.50 -0.19
CA ALA A 77 -1.43 -12.27 0.04
C ALA A 77 -0.98 -12.93 1.36
N HIS A 78 0.27 -13.34 1.41
CA HIS A 78 0.90 -13.87 2.62
C HIS A 78 1.83 -12.84 3.25
N GLU A 79 1.97 -12.89 4.56
CA GLU A 79 2.84 -11.99 5.32
C GLU A 79 4.31 -12.31 5.05
N VAL A 80 5.11 -11.28 4.79
CA VAL A 80 6.56 -11.37 4.61
C VAL A 80 7.28 -10.51 5.64
N THR A 81 8.48 -10.94 6.02
CA THR A 81 9.34 -10.17 6.92
C THR A 81 9.95 -8.98 6.20
N LYS A 82 10.27 -7.91 6.95
CA LYS A 82 10.81 -6.66 6.40
C LYS A 82 12.04 -6.85 5.51
N ASP A 83 12.87 -7.84 5.82
CA ASP A 83 14.07 -8.17 5.04
C ASP A 83 13.78 -8.88 3.71
N LYS A 84 12.54 -9.34 3.51
CA LYS A 84 12.06 -10.00 2.28
C LYS A 84 11.13 -9.13 1.45
N VAL A 85 10.84 -7.91 1.93
CA VAL A 85 9.96 -6.97 1.22
C VAL A 85 10.54 -6.61 -0.14
N ARG A 86 9.68 -6.57 -1.16
CA ARG A 86 10.04 -6.23 -2.54
C ARG A 86 9.08 -5.19 -3.12
N PRO A 87 9.49 -4.46 -4.16
CA PRO A 87 8.57 -3.57 -4.89
C PRO A 87 7.31 -4.30 -5.33
N GLY A 88 6.16 -3.64 -5.18
CA GLY A 88 4.86 -4.22 -5.46
C GLY A 88 4.23 -5.00 -4.31
N ASP A 89 4.90 -5.15 -3.17
CA ASP A 89 4.29 -5.68 -1.95
C ASP A 89 3.38 -4.63 -1.29
N ILE A 90 2.46 -5.11 -0.46
CA ILE A 90 1.54 -4.27 0.31
C ILE A 90 2.18 -3.98 1.67
N ALA A 91 2.19 -2.72 2.08
CA ALA A 91 2.53 -2.31 3.44
C ALA A 91 1.26 -1.95 4.21
N MET A 92 1.09 -2.50 5.41
CA MET A 92 -0.02 -2.22 6.31
C MET A 92 0.49 -1.66 7.62
N PHE A 93 -0.09 -0.56 8.05
CA PHE A 93 0.32 0.21 9.22
C PHE A 93 -0.73 0.16 10.32
N HIS A 94 -0.32 -0.26 11.51
CA HIS A 94 -1.14 -0.22 12.73
C HIS A 94 -1.10 1.18 13.31
N ILE A 95 -2.11 1.97 13.00
CA ILE A 95 -2.29 3.33 13.49
C ILE A 95 -3.48 3.35 14.44
N ALA A 96 -3.28 3.93 15.64
CA ALA A 96 -4.24 3.89 16.73
C ALA A 96 -4.58 2.45 17.18
N ARG A 97 -5.77 1.94 16.89
CA ARG A 97 -6.27 0.64 17.41
C ARG A 97 -6.28 -0.49 16.39
N ASP A 98 -5.99 -0.22 15.14
CA ASP A 98 -6.10 -1.22 14.08
C ASP A 98 -5.07 -1.01 12.96
N PHE A 99 -4.87 -2.05 12.13
CA PHE A 99 -4.23 -1.91 10.83
C PHE A 99 -5.18 -1.20 9.88
N SER A 100 -5.21 0.10 9.96
CA SER A 100 -6.20 0.96 9.29
C SER A 100 -5.64 1.73 8.11
N HIS A 101 -4.35 1.63 7.87
CA HIS A 101 -3.66 2.38 6.82
C HIS A 101 -2.81 1.44 5.97
N GLY A 102 -2.82 1.67 4.65
CA GLY A 102 -2.08 0.83 3.73
C GLY A 102 -1.48 1.61 2.57
N GLY A 103 -0.54 0.98 1.90
CA GLY A 103 0.11 1.50 0.71
C GLY A 103 0.86 0.41 -0.04
N VAL A 104 1.49 0.79 -1.13
CA VAL A 104 2.27 -0.10 -1.99
C VAL A 104 3.75 0.24 -1.89
N VAL A 105 4.57 -0.79 -1.73
CA VAL A 105 6.03 -0.66 -1.76
C VAL A 105 6.48 -0.26 -3.16
N ASN A 106 7.18 0.88 -3.26
CA ASN A 106 7.70 1.37 -4.53
C ASN A 106 9.14 0.89 -4.78
N ALA A 107 9.54 0.95 -6.04
CA ALA A 107 10.90 0.63 -6.49
C ALA A 107 11.91 1.80 -6.32
N HIS A 108 11.62 2.80 -5.47
CA HIS A 108 12.54 3.90 -5.22
C HIS A 108 13.88 3.39 -4.69
N GLY A 109 14.97 3.77 -5.34
CA GLY A 109 16.32 3.28 -5.02
C GLY A 109 16.63 1.86 -5.52
N TRP A 110 15.69 1.20 -6.19
CA TRP A 110 15.90 -0.08 -6.86
C TRP A 110 16.26 0.19 -8.33
N PRO A 111 17.38 -0.33 -8.83
CA PRO A 111 17.73 -0.17 -10.24
C PRO A 111 16.70 -0.86 -11.15
N ASP A 112 16.23 -0.17 -12.18
CA ASP A 112 15.21 -0.68 -13.12
C ASP A 112 15.61 -1.98 -13.85
N HIS A 113 16.90 -2.30 -13.86
CA HIS A 113 17.45 -3.45 -14.58
C HIS A 113 17.81 -4.65 -13.67
N VAL A 114 17.60 -4.53 -12.36
CA VAL A 114 17.94 -5.61 -11.43
C VAL A 114 16.77 -6.57 -11.34
N LYS A 115 16.92 -7.75 -11.96
CA LYS A 115 15.93 -8.83 -11.88
C LYS A 115 15.91 -9.51 -10.50
N ASP A 116 17.05 -9.54 -9.85
CA ASP A 116 17.17 -10.01 -8.47
C ASP A 116 17.09 -8.79 -7.57
N PHE A 117 15.96 -8.64 -6.90
CA PHE A 117 15.74 -7.54 -5.95
C PHE A 117 16.74 -7.66 -4.80
N GLU A 118 17.91 -7.04 -4.96
CA GLU A 118 18.80 -6.85 -3.84
C GLU A 118 18.14 -5.94 -2.81
N LYS A 119 18.36 -6.26 -1.55
CA LYS A 119 17.78 -5.56 -0.40
C LYS A 119 18.14 -4.08 -0.43
N ALA A 120 17.14 -3.22 -0.53
CA ALA A 120 17.33 -1.81 -0.25
C ALA A 120 17.68 -1.64 1.24
N GLU A 121 18.76 -0.96 1.56
CA GLU A 121 19.10 -0.65 2.95
C GLU A 121 18.05 0.24 3.58
N GLY A 122 17.59 -0.11 4.79
CA GLY A 122 16.68 0.70 5.59
C GLY A 122 15.20 0.39 5.40
N TRP A 123 14.36 1.40 5.46
CA TRP A 123 12.92 1.31 5.26
C TRP A 123 12.57 1.43 3.78
N PRO A 124 11.62 0.60 3.27
CA PRO A 124 11.15 0.74 1.91
C PRO A 124 10.39 2.06 1.72
N TRP A 125 10.37 2.56 0.50
CA TRP A 125 9.53 3.67 0.10
C TRP A 125 8.12 3.17 -0.19
N ILE A 126 7.13 3.93 0.26
CA ILE A 126 5.71 3.56 0.20
C ILE A 126 4.94 4.66 -0.52
N ILE A 127 4.13 4.26 -1.50
CA ILE A 127 3.13 5.16 -2.09
C ILE A 127 1.82 4.92 -1.36
N HIS A 128 1.28 5.96 -0.73
CA HIS A 128 0.05 5.90 0.04
C HIS A 128 -0.78 7.18 -0.07
N GLY A 129 -2.08 7.09 0.23
CA GLY A 129 -2.95 8.25 0.36
C GLY A 129 -2.89 8.80 1.78
N ASP A 130 -2.45 10.05 1.94
CA ASP A 130 -2.24 10.67 3.24
C ASP A 130 -3.25 11.80 3.47
N MET A 131 -4.04 11.68 4.53
CA MET A 131 -5.00 12.68 4.94
C MET A 131 -4.32 13.98 5.41
N GLY A 132 -3.16 13.90 6.04
CA GLY A 132 -2.38 15.06 6.49
C GLY A 132 -1.78 15.84 5.34
N ALA A 133 -1.13 15.15 4.40
CA ALA A 133 -0.60 15.74 3.17
C ALA A 133 -1.68 16.05 2.13
N LYS A 134 -2.90 15.53 2.30
CA LYS A 134 -4.05 15.70 1.40
C LYS A 134 -3.83 15.20 -0.03
N VAL A 135 -2.99 14.21 -0.20
CA VAL A 135 -2.58 13.70 -1.51
C VAL A 135 -2.07 12.27 -1.42
N VAL A 136 -2.12 11.54 -2.53
CA VAL A 136 -1.35 10.31 -2.71
C VAL A 136 0.08 10.72 -3.07
N TYR A 137 1.04 10.24 -2.30
CA TYR A 137 2.45 10.55 -2.53
C TYR A 137 3.36 9.42 -2.06
N GLU A 138 4.64 9.54 -2.36
CA GLU A 138 5.67 8.62 -1.93
C GLU A 138 6.41 9.14 -0.71
N VAL A 139 6.62 8.28 0.27
CA VAL A 139 7.40 8.59 1.47
C VAL A 139 8.11 7.33 1.97
N ARG A 140 9.23 7.48 2.66
CA ARG A 140 9.89 6.36 3.31
C ARG A 140 9.02 5.83 4.48
N GLY A 141 8.90 4.52 4.62
CA GLY A 141 7.96 3.87 5.55
C GLY A 141 8.14 4.18 7.05
N ASP A 142 9.22 4.85 7.43
CA ASP A 142 9.49 5.32 8.79
C ASP A 142 9.33 6.86 8.95
N GLN A 143 8.77 7.54 7.97
CA GLN A 143 8.66 9.00 7.94
C GLN A 143 7.20 9.47 7.86
N ALA A 144 7.00 10.78 8.07
CA ALA A 144 5.72 11.46 8.00
C ALA A 144 4.63 10.76 8.85
N HIS A 145 3.42 10.65 8.32
CA HIS A 145 2.30 9.99 9.00
C HIS A 145 2.59 8.51 9.33
N LEU A 146 3.39 7.83 8.50
CA LEU A 146 3.75 6.43 8.71
C LEU A 146 4.63 6.21 9.95
N ALA A 147 5.39 7.22 10.40
CA ALA A 147 6.18 7.16 11.62
C ALA A 147 5.32 7.00 12.89
N MET A 148 4.02 7.28 12.82
CA MET A 148 3.07 7.09 13.93
C MET A 148 2.62 5.64 14.12
N ALA A 149 2.94 4.74 13.20
CA ALA A 149 2.54 3.35 13.28
C ALA A 149 3.23 2.64 14.42
N ARG A 150 2.45 1.90 15.23
CA ARG A 150 2.97 1.04 16.32
C ARG A 150 3.58 -0.25 15.78
N GLU A 151 3.07 -0.71 14.66
CA GLU A 151 3.50 -1.93 13.98
C GLU A 151 3.30 -1.76 12.47
N VAL A 152 4.18 -2.37 11.69
CA VAL A 152 4.06 -2.44 10.23
C VAL A 152 4.16 -3.89 9.81
N LYS A 153 3.24 -4.32 8.95
CA LYS A 153 3.25 -5.65 8.33
C LYS A 153 3.34 -5.50 6.81
N PHE A 154 4.05 -6.42 6.21
CA PHE A 154 4.18 -6.48 4.76
C PHE A 154 3.56 -7.75 4.22
N PHE A 155 2.94 -7.66 3.05
CA PHE A 155 2.26 -8.78 2.40
C PHE A 155 2.66 -8.87 0.93
N SER A 156 2.91 -10.09 0.47
CA SER A 156 3.25 -10.40 -0.91
C SER A 156 2.18 -11.29 -1.54
N LEU A 157 1.92 -11.08 -2.82
CA LEU A 157 1.04 -11.94 -3.60
C LEU A 157 1.77 -13.15 -4.19
N TRP A 158 3.10 -13.16 -4.15
CA TRP A 158 3.99 -14.16 -4.78
C TRP A 158 4.72 -15.04 -3.79
#